data_77d5e0c3fba7d5dd36ea234207b00f9b
#
_entry.id   77d5e0c3fba7d5dd36ea234207b00f9b
#
_cell.length_a   1.000
_cell.length_b   1.000
_cell.length_c   1.000
_cell.angle_alpha   90.00
_cell.angle_beta   90.00
_cell.angle_gamma   90.00
#
_symmetry.space_group_name_H-M   'P 1'
#
loop_
_entity.id
_entity.type
_entity.pdbx_description
1 polymer ?
#
loop_
_entity_poly.entity_id
_entity_poly.type
_entity_poly.pdbx_seq_one_letter_code
_entity_poly.pdbx_strand_id
1 'polypeptide(L)'
;MEQVFSYIIGLGAAVMMPILFTILGVCIGINFGKALKSGLLVGVGFVGLSVVTALLTSSLGEPLKKVTEIYGLELGIFDMGWPAAASVAYNTSVGAFIIPVCLGVNIIMLLTKTTKTVNIDLWNYWHFAFIGAVVYFATENIWWGFFSAIICYIITLIMADLTCKQFQSYYDKMDGISIPQPFCQGFVPFALVINKVLDMIPGFDKLNIDAEGMKRKFGIMGEPLFLGVVVGCGIGALACKNSQELVDGIPAILGLGIKMGAVMELIPRITSLFIEGLRPISDATRELIARKFKNSASLNIGMSPALVIGHPTTLVVSLLLIPVALFLSVVL
;
A
#
# COMPACT_ATOMS: atom_id res chain seq x y z
N MET A 1 -13.58 13.46 24.42
CA MET A 1 -13.44 13.21 22.98
C MET A 1 -12.16 12.42 22.66
N GLU A 2 -11.01 12.76 23.21
CA GLU A 2 -9.75 12.00 23.06
C GLU A 2 -9.89 10.50 23.37
N GLN A 3 -10.52 10.14 24.48
CA GLN A 3 -10.72 8.74 24.88
C GLN A 3 -11.57 7.95 23.86
N VAL A 4 -12.58 8.57 23.27
CA VAL A 4 -13.42 7.94 22.25
C VAL A 4 -12.64 7.74 20.95
N PHE A 5 -11.84 8.73 20.53
CA PHE A 5 -10.98 8.61 19.38
C PHE A 5 -9.90 7.54 19.58
N SER A 6 -9.21 7.54 20.72
CA SER A 6 -8.22 6.51 21.07
C SER A 6 -8.83 5.10 21.09
N TYR A 7 -10.06 4.96 21.61
CA TYR A 7 -10.78 3.68 21.60
C TYR A 7 -11.08 3.22 20.16
N ILE A 8 -11.60 4.12 19.31
CA ILE A 8 -11.92 3.80 17.91
C ILE A 8 -10.65 3.40 17.14
N ILE A 9 -9.56 4.14 17.33
CA ILE A 9 -8.26 3.82 16.70
C ILE A 9 -7.71 2.49 17.24
N GLY A 10 -7.88 2.22 18.53
CA GLY A 10 -7.50 0.98 19.19
C GLY A 10 -8.22 -0.28 18.67
N LEU A 11 -9.37 -0.12 18.01
CA LEU A 11 -10.07 -1.23 17.34
C LEU A 11 -9.28 -1.80 16.14
N GLY A 12 -8.32 -1.05 15.62
CA GLY A 12 -7.54 -1.43 14.44
C GLY A 12 -8.30 -1.35 13.11
N ALA A 13 -7.56 -1.34 12.02
CA ALA A 13 -8.13 -1.17 10.67
C ALA A 13 -9.18 -2.24 10.31
N ALA A 14 -8.94 -3.48 10.72
CA ALA A 14 -9.83 -4.61 10.44
C ALA A 14 -11.26 -4.44 10.99
N VAL A 15 -11.43 -3.69 12.09
CA VAL A 15 -12.75 -3.42 12.72
C VAL A 15 -13.24 -2.02 12.36
N MET A 16 -12.35 -1.04 12.40
CA MET A 16 -12.71 0.36 12.15
C MET A 16 -13.18 0.59 10.70
N MET A 17 -12.48 0.02 9.72
CA MET A 17 -12.82 0.24 8.30
C MET A 17 -14.19 -0.33 7.90
N PRO A 18 -14.59 -1.55 8.29
CA PRO A 18 -15.96 -2.02 8.07
C PRO A 18 -17.03 -1.06 8.60
N ILE A 19 -16.87 -0.52 9.81
CA ILE A 19 -17.81 0.42 10.42
C ILE A 19 -17.86 1.70 9.59
N LEU A 20 -16.71 2.29 9.28
CA LEU A 20 -16.62 3.54 8.54
C LEU A 20 -17.20 3.42 7.12
N PHE A 21 -16.86 2.35 6.39
CA PHE A 21 -17.39 2.13 5.05
C PHE A 21 -18.88 1.80 5.05
N THR A 22 -19.38 1.13 6.10
CA THR A 22 -20.82 0.91 6.25
C THR A 22 -21.56 2.23 6.47
N ILE A 23 -21.08 3.08 7.41
CA ILE A 23 -21.66 4.41 7.68
C ILE A 23 -21.59 5.27 6.42
N LEU A 24 -20.44 5.35 5.77
CA LEU A 24 -20.25 6.10 4.54
C LEU A 24 -21.23 5.62 3.47
N GLY A 25 -21.31 4.31 3.24
CA GLY A 25 -22.23 3.72 2.27
C GLY A 25 -23.68 4.12 2.51
N VAL A 26 -24.15 4.08 3.76
CA VAL A 26 -25.51 4.52 4.11
C VAL A 26 -25.68 6.02 3.90
N CYS A 27 -24.72 6.85 4.29
CA CYS A 27 -24.76 8.30 4.10
C CYS A 27 -24.84 8.72 2.63
N ILE A 28 -24.23 7.96 1.71
CA ILE A 28 -24.30 8.20 0.28
C ILE A 28 -25.51 7.55 -0.41
N GLY A 29 -26.39 6.90 0.36
CA GLY A 29 -27.66 6.36 -0.11
C GLY A 29 -27.65 4.89 -0.52
N ILE A 30 -26.60 4.12 -0.18
CA ILE A 30 -26.59 2.66 -0.36
C ILE A 30 -27.49 2.02 0.72
N ASN A 31 -28.26 0.98 0.34
CA ASN A 31 -29.02 0.19 1.29
C ASN A 31 -28.10 -0.40 2.38
N PHE A 32 -28.56 -0.36 3.65
CA PHE A 32 -27.76 -0.79 4.81
C PHE A 32 -27.13 -2.18 4.65
N GLY A 33 -27.90 -3.18 4.18
CA GLY A 33 -27.36 -4.54 3.99
C GLY A 33 -26.23 -4.60 2.96
N LYS A 34 -26.35 -3.83 1.87
CA LYS A 34 -25.31 -3.73 0.83
C LYS A 34 -24.09 -2.96 1.34
N ALA A 35 -24.31 -1.86 2.08
CA ALA A 35 -23.23 -1.10 2.69
C ALA A 35 -22.46 -1.92 3.75
N LEU A 36 -23.20 -2.67 4.59
CA LEU A 36 -22.59 -3.57 5.58
C LEU A 36 -21.77 -4.67 4.92
N LYS A 37 -22.30 -5.33 3.86
CA LYS A 37 -21.52 -6.32 3.10
C LYS A 37 -20.25 -5.72 2.54
N SER A 38 -20.33 -4.53 1.95
CA SER A 38 -19.16 -3.79 1.42
C SER A 38 -18.12 -3.53 2.52
N GLY A 39 -18.54 -2.99 3.66
CA GLY A 39 -17.65 -2.75 4.79
C GLY A 39 -17.00 -4.02 5.32
N LEU A 40 -17.77 -5.10 5.51
CA LEU A 40 -17.26 -6.39 5.99
C LEU A 40 -16.23 -6.99 5.02
N LEU A 41 -16.44 -6.91 3.70
CA LEU A 41 -15.47 -7.38 2.71
C LEU A 41 -14.14 -6.64 2.81
N VAL A 42 -14.19 -5.33 3.03
CA VAL A 42 -12.98 -4.52 3.28
C VAL A 42 -12.26 -5.00 4.55
N GLY A 43 -12.99 -5.21 5.66
CA GLY A 43 -12.40 -5.72 6.90
C GLY A 43 -11.77 -7.10 6.75
N VAL A 44 -12.47 -8.02 6.08
CA VAL A 44 -11.94 -9.37 5.76
C VAL A 44 -10.67 -9.26 4.91
N GLY A 45 -10.63 -8.32 3.95
CA GLY A 45 -9.44 -8.03 3.17
C GLY A 45 -8.26 -7.57 4.04
N PHE A 46 -8.48 -6.68 5.01
CA PHE A 46 -7.44 -6.25 5.96
C PHE A 46 -6.91 -7.40 6.82
N VAL A 47 -7.81 -8.23 7.38
CA VAL A 47 -7.39 -9.42 8.14
C VAL A 47 -6.60 -10.38 7.26
N GLY A 48 -7.10 -10.69 6.06
CA GLY A 48 -6.43 -11.57 5.12
C GLY A 48 -5.04 -11.06 4.74
N LEU A 49 -4.91 -9.77 4.44
CA LEU A 49 -3.61 -9.17 4.13
C LEU A 49 -2.65 -9.26 5.33
N SER A 50 -3.13 -8.99 6.54
CA SER A 50 -2.32 -9.13 7.76
C SER A 50 -1.82 -10.55 7.98
N VAL A 51 -2.67 -11.56 7.75
CA VAL A 51 -2.30 -12.98 7.86
C VAL A 51 -1.21 -13.34 6.85
N VAL A 52 -1.35 -12.93 5.59
CA VAL A 52 -0.36 -13.25 4.55
C VAL A 52 0.93 -12.48 4.77
N THR A 53 0.87 -11.23 5.22
CA THR A 53 2.07 -10.45 5.59
C THR A 53 2.79 -11.08 6.77
N ALA A 54 2.05 -11.55 7.79
CA ALA A 54 2.65 -12.28 8.92
C ALA A 54 3.30 -13.58 8.47
N LEU A 55 2.68 -14.32 7.54
CA LEU A 55 3.29 -15.51 6.93
C LEU A 55 4.59 -15.17 6.21
N LEU A 56 4.61 -14.08 5.43
CA LEU A 56 5.79 -13.61 4.71
C LEU A 56 6.93 -13.26 5.69
N THR A 57 6.67 -12.38 6.66
CA THR A 57 7.68 -11.91 7.61
C THR A 57 8.21 -13.01 8.51
N SER A 58 7.33 -13.87 9.05
CA SER A 58 7.75 -15.00 9.88
C SER A 58 8.53 -16.05 9.09
N SER A 59 8.24 -16.23 7.81
CA SER A 59 8.92 -17.21 6.97
C SER A 59 10.30 -16.73 6.51
N LEU A 60 10.46 -15.43 6.24
CA LEU A 60 11.72 -14.85 5.74
C LEU A 60 12.66 -14.41 6.87
N GLY A 61 12.16 -14.05 8.05
CA GLY A 61 12.95 -13.45 9.11
C GLY A 61 14.18 -14.26 9.50
N GLU A 62 14.01 -15.51 9.87
CA GLU A 62 15.11 -16.42 10.23
C GLU A 62 16.08 -16.70 9.07
N PRO A 63 15.63 -17.09 7.85
CA PRO A 63 16.53 -17.28 6.73
C PRO A 63 17.33 -16.02 6.36
N LEU A 64 16.71 -14.84 6.34
CA LEU A 64 17.40 -13.60 6.04
C LEU A 64 18.44 -13.24 7.10
N LYS A 65 18.13 -13.46 8.39
CA LYS A 65 19.09 -13.28 9.48
C LYS A 65 20.30 -14.20 9.31
N LYS A 66 20.11 -15.46 8.96
CA LYS A 66 21.21 -16.38 8.67
C LYS A 66 22.04 -15.93 7.46
N VAL A 67 21.40 -15.44 6.39
CA VAL A 67 22.12 -14.87 5.24
C VAL A 67 23.00 -13.70 5.70
N THR A 68 22.47 -12.76 6.49
CA THR A 68 23.27 -11.62 6.99
C THR A 68 24.47 -12.09 7.83
N GLU A 69 24.27 -13.05 8.71
CA GLU A 69 25.35 -13.63 9.54
C GLU A 69 26.41 -14.38 8.72
N ILE A 70 25.99 -15.19 7.72
CA ILE A 70 26.90 -15.98 6.89
C ILE A 70 27.80 -15.08 6.02
N TYR A 71 27.22 -14.04 5.45
CA TYR A 71 27.93 -13.15 4.54
C TYR A 71 28.55 -11.92 5.23
N GLY A 72 28.50 -11.87 6.57
CA GLY A 72 29.12 -10.80 7.36
C GLY A 72 28.46 -9.44 7.15
N LEU A 73 27.15 -9.43 6.90
CA LEU A 73 26.40 -8.22 6.66
C LEU A 73 26.02 -7.60 8.00
N GLU A 74 26.74 -6.57 8.45
CA GLU A 74 26.44 -5.83 9.67
C GLU A 74 25.37 -4.76 9.37
N LEU A 75 24.10 -5.21 9.35
CA LEU A 75 22.96 -4.29 9.14
C LEU A 75 22.31 -3.97 10.49
N GLY A 76 22.25 -2.69 10.84
CA GLY A 76 21.37 -2.19 11.88
C GLY A 76 19.90 -2.31 11.42
N ILE A 77 19.16 -3.29 11.94
CA ILE A 77 17.73 -3.41 11.64
C ILE A 77 16.95 -2.60 12.67
N PHE A 78 16.30 -1.54 12.20
CA PHE A 78 15.35 -0.76 12.98
C PHE A 78 13.95 -0.90 12.37
N ASP A 79 13.18 -1.85 12.87
CA ASP A 79 11.80 -2.06 12.40
C ASP A 79 10.83 -1.19 13.21
N MET A 80 10.42 -0.07 12.63
CA MET A 80 9.31 0.76 13.12
C MET A 80 8.03 0.50 12.34
N GLY A 81 7.69 -0.71 11.99
CA GLY A 81 6.56 -1.06 11.14
C GLY A 81 5.35 -0.11 11.25
N TRP A 82 4.58 0.03 10.18
CA TRP A 82 3.45 0.96 10.10
C TRP A 82 2.49 0.93 11.31
N PRO A 83 2.23 -0.19 12.02
CA PRO A 83 1.33 -0.17 13.18
C PRO A 83 1.89 0.64 14.33
N ALA A 84 3.20 0.56 14.57
CA ALA A 84 3.87 1.35 15.61
C ALA A 84 3.87 2.84 15.23
N ALA A 85 4.25 3.17 13.99
CA ALA A 85 4.25 4.54 13.49
C ALA A 85 2.86 5.17 13.54
N ALA A 86 1.82 4.46 13.09
CA ALA A 86 0.44 4.92 13.14
C ALA A 86 -0.06 5.10 14.58
N SER A 87 0.27 4.17 15.48
CA SER A 87 -0.07 4.27 16.90
C SER A 87 0.55 5.51 17.54
N VAL A 88 1.85 5.74 17.32
CA VAL A 88 2.53 6.95 17.83
C VAL A 88 1.89 8.21 17.26
N ALA A 89 1.64 8.24 15.96
CA ALA A 89 1.07 9.40 15.29
C ALA A 89 -0.32 9.77 15.84
N TYR A 90 -1.22 8.79 15.95
CA TYR A 90 -2.58 9.03 16.43
C TYR A 90 -2.67 9.33 17.92
N ASN A 91 -1.70 8.95 18.73
CA ASN A 91 -1.62 9.32 20.15
C ASN A 91 -1.14 10.75 20.39
N THR A 92 -0.82 11.51 19.33
CA THR A 92 -0.51 12.93 19.44
C THR A 92 -1.76 13.80 19.29
N SER A 93 -1.72 15.02 19.84
CA SER A 93 -2.80 16.00 19.64
C SER A 93 -3.02 16.34 18.15
N VAL A 94 -1.97 16.30 17.32
CA VAL A 94 -2.08 16.47 15.87
C VAL A 94 -2.84 15.30 15.26
N GLY A 95 -2.45 14.07 15.59
CA GLY A 95 -3.08 12.87 15.08
C GLY A 95 -4.56 12.73 15.47
N ALA A 96 -4.91 13.12 16.68
CA ALA A 96 -6.30 13.09 17.16
C ALA A 96 -7.27 13.92 16.30
N PHE A 97 -6.78 15.02 15.70
CA PHE A 97 -7.59 15.92 14.87
C PHE A 97 -7.30 15.84 13.36
N ILE A 98 -6.37 14.99 12.95
CA ILE A 98 -5.93 14.99 11.55
C ILE A 98 -7.05 14.65 10.56
N ILE A 99 -7.94 13.73 10.91
CA ILE A 99 -9.04 13.30 10.04
C ILE A 99 -9.97 14.47 9.73
N PRO A 100 -10.60 15.13 10.73
CA PRO A 100 -11.48 16.27 10.47
C PRO A 100 -10.76 17.44 9.81
N VAL A 101 -9.50 17.70 10.13
CA VAL A 101 -8.71 18.77 9.50
C VAL A 101 -8.49 18.48 8.01
N CYS A 102 -7.99 17.31 7.68
CA CYS A 102 -7.73 16.94 6.27
C CYS A 102 -9.03 16.82 5.46
N LEU A 103 -10.12 16.31 6.04
CA LEU A 103 -11.43 16.31 5.38
C LEU A 103 -11.90 17.74 5.10
N GLY A 104 -11.76 18.65 6.05
CA GLY A 104 -12.07 20.06 5.86
C GLY A 104 -11.25 20.70 4.71
N VAL A 105 -9.94 20.45 4.69
CA VAL A 105 -9.05 20.88 3.60
C VAL A 105 -9.50 20.30 2.26
N ASN A 106 -9.83 19.02 2.20
CA ASN A 106 -10.29 18.39 0.95
C ASN A 106 -11.60 19.03 0.44
N ILE A 107 -12.55 19.28 1.35
CA ILE A 107 -13.81 19.97 1.00
C ILE A 107 -13.51 21.36 0.43
N ILE A 108 -12.65 22.15 1.08
CA ILE A 108 -12.27 23.49 0.59
C ILE A 108 -11.63 23.38 -0.80
N MET A 109 -10.68 22.44 -1.00
CA MET A 109 -10.02 22.26 -2.28
C MET A 109 -10.97 21.80 -3.39
N LEU A 110 -11.98 20.98 -3.06
CA LEU A 110 -13.03 20.59 -4.01
C LEU A 110 -13.93 21.78 -4.38
N LEU A 111 -14.34 22.59 -3.40
CA LEU A 111 -15.16 23.79 -3.64
C LEU A 111 -14.43 24.85 -4.46
N THR A 112 -13.13 25.03 -4.21
CA THR A 112 -12.26 25.94 -4.98
C THR A 112 -11.78 25.34 -6.30
N LYS A 113 -12.13 24.07 -6.59
CA LYS A 113 -11.70 23.33 -7.79
C LYS A 113 -10.18 23.20 -7.95
N THR A 114 -9.46 23.24 -6.84
CA THR A 114 -8.00 23.06 -6.80
C THR A 114 -7.60 21.59 -6.74
N THR A 115 -8.55 20.69 -6.47
CA THR A 115 -8.40 19.24 -6.64
C THR A 115 -9.65 18.64 -7.28
N LYS A 116 -9.46 17.48 -7.93
CA LYS A 116 -10.53 16.60 -8.43
C LYS A 116 -10.67 15.34 -7.63
N THR A 117 -9.82 15.13 -6.63
CA THR A 117 -9.78 13.93 -5.80
C THR A 117 -10.58 14.13 -4.52
N VAL A 118 -11.57 13.26 -4.32
CA VAL A 118 -12.30 13.11 -3.04
C VAL A 118 -11.61 12.01 -2.25
N ASN A 119 -10.82 12.35 -1.26
CA ASN A 119 -10.10 11.37 -0.44
C ASN A 119 -11.02 10.79 0.65
N ILE A 120 -11.58 9.62 0.38
CA ILE A 120 -12.51 8.92 1.29
C ILE A 120 -11.86 7.77 2.04
N ASP A 121 -10.66 7.37 1.66
CA ASP A 121 -9.94 6.30 2.33
C ASP A 121 -9.25 6.84 3.58
N LEU A 122 -9.90 6.63 4.70
CA LEU A 122 -9.42 7.08 6.02
C LEU A 122 -8.10 6.43 6.42
N TRP A 123 -7.74 5.31 5.81
CA TRP A 123 -6.43 4.68 5.98
C TRP A 123 -5.28 5.59 5.54
N ASN A 124 -5.48 6.41 4.51
CA ASN A 124 -4.45 7.35 4.07
C ASN A 124 -4.10 8.40 5.13
N TYR A 125 -4.99 8.69 6.09
CA TYR A 125 -4.83 9.81 7.02
C TYR A 125 -3.75 9.59 8.07
N TRP A 126 -3.41 8.34 8.42
CA TRP A 126 -2.33 8.10 9.37
C TRP A 126 -0.97 8.61 8.90
N HIS A 127 -0.73 8.64 7.59
CA HIS A 127 0.50 9.18 7.02
C HIS A 127 0.65 10.68 7.30
N PHE A 128 -0.44 11.42 7.17
CA PHE A 128 -0.46 12.86 7.46
C PHE A 128 -0.39 13.10 8.97
N ALA A 129 -1.02 12.25 9.76
CA ALA A 129 -0.87 12.25 11.21
C ALA A 129 0.60 12.04 11.62
N PHE A 130 1.29 11.09 10.99
CA PHE A 130 2.69 10.78 11.26
C PHE A 130 3.60 11.95 10.90
N ILE A 131 3.45 12.55 9.72
CA ILE A 131 4.22 13.73 9.31
C ILE A 131 4.02 14.88 10.30
N GLY A 132 2.77 15.16 10.65
CA GLY A 132 2.45 16.20 11.62
C GLY A 132 3.00 15.90 13.03
N ALA A 133 2.96 14.65 13.46
CA ALA A 133 3.50 14.21 14.75
C ALA A 133 5.02 14.37 14.81
N VAL A 134 5.74 13.98 13.75
CA VAL A 134 7.21 14.14 13.68
C VAL A 134 7.60 15.61 13.79
N VAL A 135 6.92 16.50 13.06
CA VAL A 135 7.20 17.94 13.14
C VAL A 135 6.79 18.52 14.49
N TYR A 136 5.68 18.05 15.07
CA TYR A 136 5.27 18.43 16.42
C TYR A 136 6.33 18.05 17.46
N PHE A 137 6.86 16.82 17.42
CA PHE A 137 7.91 16.37 18.34
C PHE A 137 9.22 17.13 18.15
N ALA A 138 9.56 17.49 16.90
CA ALA A 138 10.79 18.24 16.60
C ALA A 138 10.72 19.72 17.00
N THR A 139 9.52 20.32 16.97
CA THR A 139 9.33 21.76 17.19
C THR A 139 8.65 22.10 18.51
N GLU A 140 8.13 21.09 19.21
CA GLU A 140 7.26 21.22 20.40
C GLU A 140 6.05 22.15 20.18
N ASN A 141 5.68 22.36 18.92
CA ASN A 141 4.62 23.29 18.53
C ASN A 141 3.56 22.61 17.67
N ILE A 142 2.33 22.52 18.20
CA ILE A 142 1.21 21.86 17.54
C ILE A 142 0.81 22.51 16.20
N TRP A 143 1.00 23.83 16.08
CA TRP A 143 0.65 24.55 14.86
C TRP A 143 1.57 24.19 13.69
N TRP A 144 2.88 24.01 13.96
CA TRP A 144 3.81 23.49 12.96
C TRP A 144 3.50 22.06 12.57
N GLY A 145 3.04 21.24 13.52
CA GLY A 145 2.55 19.89 13.25
C GLY A 145 1.35 19.88 12.27
N PHE A 146 0.32 20.68 12.55
CA PHE A 146 -0.81 20.81 11.63
C PHE A 146 -0.42 21.43 10.29
N PHE A 147 0.39 22.46 10.29
CA PHE A 147 0.84 23.13 9.07
C PHE A 147 1.57 22.18 8.13
N SER A 148 2.51 21.39 8.65
CA SER A 148 3.23 20.40 7.85
C SER A 148 2.32 19.31 7.29
N ALA A 149 1.40 18.79 8.11
CA ALA A 149 0.43 17.80 7.68
C ALA A 149 -0.51 18.33 6.58
N ILE A 150 -1.02 19.55 6.73
CA ILE A 150 -1.91 20.21 5.76
C ILE A 150 -1.18 20.46 4.44
N ILE A 151 0.04 21.00 4.48
CA ILE A 151 0.83 21.22 3.25
C ILE A 151 1.10 19.90 2.54
N CYS A 152 1.54 18.89 3.28
CA CYS A 152 1.76 17.56 2.70
C CYS A 152 0.47 17.01 2.07
N TYR A 153 -0.68 17.18 2.74
CA TYR A 153 -1.97 16.74 2.23
C TYR A 153 -2.37 17.44 0.92
N ILE A 154 -2.22 18.76 0.87
CA ILE A 154 -2.49 19.57 -0.34
C ILE A 154 -1.61 19.13 -1.51
N ILE A 155 -0.29 19.01 -1.28
CA ILE A 155 0.66 18.57 -2.30
C ILE A 155 0.28 17.16 -2.79
N THR A 156 -0.04 16.26 -1.87
CA THR A 156 -0.41 14.88 -2.20
C THR A 156 -1.68 14.79 -3.04
N LEU A 157 -2.71 15.61 -2.75
CA LEU A 157 -3.93 15.69 -3.56
C LEU A 157 -3.67 16.21 -4.97
N ILE A 158 -2.86 17.27 -5.10
CA ILE A 158 -2.47 17.82 -6.41
C ILE A 158 -1.68 16.77 -7.21
N MET A 159 -0.71 16.12 -6.60
CA MET A 159 0.07 15.06 -7.24
C MET A 159 -0.81 13.87 -7.65
N ALA A 160 -1.77 13.48 -6.81
CA ALA A 160 -2.73 12.43 -7.14
C ALA A 160 -3.58 12.79 -8.37
N ASP A 161 -4.01 14.05 -8.49
CA ASP A 161 -4.74 14.53 -9.68
C ASP A 161 -3.88 14.51 -10.95
N LEU A 162 -2.61 14.88 -10.85
CA LEU A 162 -1.67 14.90 -11.97
C LEU A 162 -1.35 13.49 -12.48
N THR A 163 -1.28 12.51 -11.58
CA THR A 163 -0.86 11.13 -11.88
C THR A 163 -2.01 10.17 -12.12
N CYS A 164 -3.26 10.57 -11.82
CA CYS A 164 -4.41 9.67 -11.86
C CYS A 164 -4.63 9.02 -13.24
N LYS A 165 -4.43 9.76 -14.33
CA LYS A 165 -4.61 9.23 -15.70
C LYS A 165 -3.60 8.12 -16.02
N GLN A 166 -2.33 8.30 -15.63
CA GLN A 166 -1.31 7.28 -15.81
C GLN A 166 -1.61 6.04 -14.96
N PHE A 167 -2.01 6.26 -13.70
CA PHE A 167 -2.45 5.19 -12.83
C PHE A 167 -3.62 4.39 -13.43
N GLN A 168 -4.67 5.07 -13.88
CA GLN A 168 -5.86 4.45 -14.45
C GLN A 168 -5.59 3.74 -15.79
N SER A 169 -4.62 4.20 -16.58
CA SER A 169 -4.24 3.56 -17.84
C SER A 169 -3.38 2.31 -17.64
N TYR A 170 -2.68 2.22 -16.52
CA TYR A 170 -1.81 1.09 -16.21
C TYR A 170 -2.56 -0.04 -15.49
N TYR A 171 -3.45 0.32 -14.56
CA TYR A 171 -4.19 -0.67 -13.76
C TYR A 171 -5.62 -0.84 -14.24
N ASP A 172 -5.97 -2.04 -14.69
CA ASP A 172 -7.31 -2.37 -15.15
C ASP A 172 -8.38 -2.12 -14.08
N LYS A 173 -9.56 -1.64 -14.52
CA LYS A 173 -10.74 -1.41 -13.66
C LYS A 173 -10.55 -0.34 -12.56
N MET A 174 -9.55 0.52 -12.70
CA MET A 174 -9.27 1.63 -11.77
C MET A 174 -9.76 2.98 -12.26
N ASP A 175 -10.69 3.01 -13.23
CA ASP A 175 -11.27 4.25 -13.75
C ASP A 175 -11.85 5.12 -12.64
N GLY A 176 -11.45 6.40 -12.64
CA GLY A 176 -11.90 7.40 -11.67
C GLY A 176 -11.39 7.17 -10.26
N ILE A 177 -10.32 6.39 -10.09
CA ILE A 177 -9.59 6.24 -8.84
C ILE A 177 -8.27 7.02 -8.95
N SER A 178 -7.90 7.68 -7.87
CA SER A 178 -6.60 8.33 -7.67
C SER A 178 -5.97 7.85 -6.36
N ILE A 179 -4.66 8.01 -6.21
CA ILE A 179 -3.93 7.52 -5.05
C ILE A 179 -3.31 8.70 -4.27
N PRO A 180 -4.08 9.39 -3.41
CA PRO A 180 -3.57 10.50 -2.58
C PRO A 180 -2.84 9.97 -1.35
N GLN A 181 -1.76 9.23 -1.56
CA GLN A 181 -0.94 8.65 -0.50
C GLN A 181 0.48 9.24 -0.58
N PRO A 182 1.00 9.89 0.50
CA PRO A 182 2.20 10.71 0.42
C PRO A 182 3.46 9.94 0.07
N PHE A 183 3.62 8.69 0.52
CA PHE A 183 4.78 7.88 0.14
C PHE A 183 4.79 7.57 -1.37
N CYS A 184 3.64 7.17 -1.93
CA CYS A 184 3.55 6.95 -3.37
C CYS A 184 3.82 8.25 -4.14
N GLN A 185 3.14 9.32 -3.79
CA GLN A 185 3.25 10.60 -4.50
C GLN A 185 4.60 11.28 -4.31
N GLY A 186 5.27 11.08 -3.17
CA GLY A 186 6.61 11.60 -2.92
C GLY A 186 7.68 10.98 -3.83
N PHE A 187 7.51 9.72 -4.22
CA PHE A 187 8.45 9.04 -5.13
C PHE A 187 8.17 9.28 -6.63
N VAL A 188 6.98 9.77 -6.99
CA VAL A 188 6.62 10.00 -8.41
C VAL A 188 7.61 10.90 -9.14
N PRO A 189 8.08 12.05 -8.62
CA PRO A 189 9.05 12.89 -9.32
C PRO A 189 10.35 12.14 -9.63
N PHE A 190 10.85 11.36 -8.68
CA PHE A 190 12.06 10.53 -8.86
C PHE A 190 11.82 9.44 -9.91
N ALA A 191 10.68 8.75 -9.83
CA ALA A 191 10.31 7.73 -10.79
C ALA A 191 10.21 8.29 -12.22
N LEU A 192 9.64 9.48 -12.40
CA LEU A 192 9.56 10.14 -13.71
C LEU A 192 10.94 10.47 -14.28
N VAL A 193 11.86 10.96 -13.44
CA VAL A 193 13.25 11.24 -13.86
C VAL A 193 13.97 9.95 -14.24
N ILE A 194 13.89 8.91 -13.39
CA ILE A 194 14.52 7.61 -13.67
C ILE A 194 13.94 7.01 -14.95
N ASN A 195 12.63 7.03 -15.13
CA ASN A 195 11.98 6.51 -16.32
C ASN A 195 12.49 7.21 -17.58
N LYS A 196 12.60 8.54 -17.56
CA LYS A 196 13.15 9.31 -18.67
C LYS A 196 14.60 8.95 -18.99
N VAL A 197 15.41 8.65 -17.96
CA VAL A 197 16.80 8.19 -18.15
C VAL A 197 16.82 6.79 -18.76
N LEU A 198 15.97 5.89 -18.31
CA LEU A 198 15.85 4.53 -18.83
C LEU A 198 15.38 4.52 -20.28
N ASP A 199 14.44 5.39 -20.64
CA ASP A 199 13.94 5.58 -22.02
C ASP A 199 15.04 6.04 -22.99
N MET A 200 16.13 6.64 -22.49
CA MET A 200 17.29 7.03 -23.31
C MET A 200 18.23 5.88 -23.62
N ILE A 201 18.09 4.73 -22.95
CA ILE A 201 18.95 3.55 -23.16
C ILE A 201 18.40 2.73 -24.33
N PRO A 202 19.13 2.58 -25.45
CA PRO A 202 18.65 1.83 -26.61
C PRO A 202 18.33 0.38 -26.25
N GLY A 203 17.11 -0.05 -26.56
CA GLY A 203 16.67 -1.43 -26.33
C GLY A 203 16.14 -1.71 -24.94
N PHE A 204 16.15 -0.74 -24.04
CA PHE A 204 15.55 -0.89 -22.70
C PHE A 204 14.04 -1.06 -22.79
N ASP A 205 13.39 -0.41 -23.76
CA ASP A 205 11.99 -0.55 -24.12
C ASP A 205 11.57 -1.99 -24.48
N LYS A 206 12.53 -2.81 -24.90
CA LYS A 206 12.31 -4.23 -25.23
C LYS A 206 12.39 -5.16 -24.01
N LEU A 207 12.87 -4.66 -22.88
CA LEU A 207 12.91 -5.39 -21.62
C LEU A 207 11.50 -5.36 -20.98
N ASN A 208 10.69 -6.35 -21.32
CA ASN A 208 9.38 -6.51 -20.73
C ASN A 208 9.48 -7.49 -19.55
N ILE A 209 9.54 -6.94 -18.33
CA ILE A 209 9.64 -7.69 -17.05
C ILE A 209 8.28 -7.67 -16.32
N ASP A 210 7.20 -7.32 -17.00
CA ASP A 210 5.86 -7.47 -16.44
C ASP A 210 5.47 -8.95 -16.32
N ALA A 211 4.40 -9.22 -15.57
CA ALA A 211 3.93 -10.58 -15.32
C ALA A 211 3.59 -11.32 -16.63
N GLU A 212 3.03 -10.62 -17.63
CA GLU A 212 2.73 -11.21 -18.94
C GLU A 212 3.97 -11.47 -19.76
N GLY A 213 4.94 -10.57 -19.75
CA GLY A 213 6.23 -10.75 -20.42
C GLY A 213 7.02 -11.89 -19.82
N MET A 214 7.04 -12.02 -18.50
CA MET A 214 7.64 -13.15 -17.80
C MET A 214 6.96 -14.47 -18.16
N LYS A 215 5.62 -14.49 -18.18
CA LYS A 215 4.86 -15.67 -18.60
C LYS A 215 5.10 -16.03 -20.08
N ARG A 216 5.17 -15.05 -20.98
CA ARG A 216 5.48 -15.28 -22.40
C ARG A 216 6.89 -15.84 -22.59
N LYS A 217 7.87 -15.34 -21.81
CA LYS A 217 9.29 -15.72 -21.96
C LYS A 217 9.62 -17.03 -21.27
N PHE A 218 9.05 -17.29 -20.10
CA PHE A 218 9.39 -18.44 -19.25
C PHE A 218 8.23 -19.42 -19.07
N GLY A 219 7.07 -19.20 -19.75
CA GLY A 219 5.87 -20.04 -19.59
C GLY A 219 5.37 -20.04 -18.15
N ILE A 220 4.99 -21.19 -17.65
CA ILE A 220 4.48 -21.39 -16.28
C ILE A 220 5.51 -20.93 -15.22
N MET A 221 6.81 -21.07 -15.48
CA MET A 221 7.88 -20.63 -14.58
C MET A 221 7.92 -19.12 -14.36
N GLY A 222 7.33 -18.34 -15.25
CA GLY A 222 7.21 -16.89 -15.14
C GLY A 222 5.96 -16.43 -14.36
N GLU A 223 5.12 -17.35 -13.89
CA GLU A 223 3.97 -16.99 -13.04
C GLU A 223 4.41 -16.59 -11.63
N PRO A 224 3.73 -15.62 -10.98
CA PRO A 224 4.08 -15.16 -9.63
C PRO A 224 4.28 -16.29 -8.62
N LEU A 225 3.42 -17.30 -8.64
CA LEU A 225 3.52 -18.48 -7.78
C LEU A 225 4.89 -19.17 -7.91
N PHE A 226 5.32 -19.47 -9.13
CA PHE A 226 6.60 -20.17 -9.38
C PHE A 226 7.79 -19.28 -9.05
N LEU A 227 7.72 -17.99 -9.39
CA LEU A 227 8.75 -17.03 -8.98
C LEU A 227 8.88 -16.95 -7.47
N GLY A 228 7.76 -16.98 -6.74
CA GLY A 228 7.75 -17.06 -5.28
C GLY A 228 8.49 -18.30 -4.77
N VAL A 229 8.18 -19.46 -5.34
CA VAL A 229 8.86 -20.72 -4.99
C VAL A 229 10.37 -20.64 -5.25
N VAL A 230 10.77 -20.17 -6.43
CA VAL A 230 12.19 -20.06 -6.80
C VAL A 230 12.96 -19.12 -5.88
N VAL A 231 12.41 -17.93 -5.61
CA VAL A 231 13.06 -16.95 -4.71
C VAL A 231 13.09 -17.46 -3.28
N GLY A 232 12.01 -18.07 -2.78
CA GLY A 232 11.99 -18.66 -1.45
C GLY A 232 13.02 -19.79 -1.29
N CYS A 233 13.12 -20.68 -2.27
CA CYS A 233 14.16 -21.73 -2.29
C CYS A 233 15.56 -21.11 -2.38
N GLY A 234 15.75 -20.07 -3.20
CA GLY A 234 17.03 -19.37 -3.33
C GLY A 234 17.49 -18.77 -2.01
N ILE A 235 16.62 -18.03 -1.31
CA ILE A 235 16.92 -17.46 0.02
C ILE A 235 17.21 -18.57 1.03
N GLY A 236 16.42 -19.64 1.04
CA GLY A 236 16.66 -20.78 1.91
C GLY A 236 18.01 -21.47 1.66
N ALA A 237 18.41 -21.59 0.40
CA ALA A 237 19.73 -22.16 0.03
C ALA A 237 20.88 -21.22 0.42
N LEU A 238 20.74 -19.90 0.23
CA LEU A 238 21.75 -18.92 0.66
C LEU A 238 21.92 -18.88 2.19
N ALA A 239 20.91 -19.29 2.96
CA ALA A 239 20.98 -19.38 4.41
C ALA A 239 21.75 -20.63 4.93
N CYS A 240 22.38 -21.42 4.05
CA CYS A 240 23.21 -22.58 4.37
C CYS A 240 24.69 -22.26 4.18
N LYS A 241 25.52 -22.57 5.19
CA LYS A 241 26.98 -22.27 5.17
C LYS A 241 27.79 -23.21 4.28
N ASN A 242 27.35 -24.45 4.15
CA ASN A 242 28.09 -25.53 3.49
C ASN A 242 27.14 -26.51 2.82
N SER A 243 27.73 -27.43 2.02
CA SER A 243 26.97 -28.45 1.29
C SER A 243 26.20 -29.41 2.18
N GLN A 244 26.69 -29.72 3.38
CA GLN A 244 25.99 -30.61 4.30
C GLN A 244 24.73 -29.93 4.84
N GLU A 245 24.83 -28.70 5.32
CA GLU A 245 23.66 -27.92 5.76
C GLU A 245 22.64 -27.72 4.62
N LEU A 246 23.11 -27.57 3.37
CA LEU A 246 22.23 -27.47 2.21
C LEU A 246 21.43 -28.78 2.02
N VAL A 247 22.08 -29.96 2.11
CA VAL A 247 21.41 -31.24 1.93
C VAL A 247 20.44 -31.50 3.08
N ASP A 248 20.87 -31.30 4.32
CA ASP A 248 20.04 -31.49 5.51
C ASP A 248 18.87 -30.48 5.55
N GLY A 249 19.07 -29.28 4.98
CA GLY A 249 18.10 -28.18 4.90
C GLY A 249 17.08 -28.29 3.75
N ILE A 250 17.20 -29.26 2.84
CA ILE A 250 16.28 -29.37 1.67
C ILE A 250 14.79 -29.27 2.06
N PRO A 251 14.30 -30.00 3.09
CA PRO A 251 12.87 -29.87 3.45
C PRO A 251 12.48 -28.45 3.87
N ALA A 252 13.34 -27.76 4.62
CA ALA A 252 13.11 -26.38 5.06
C ALA A 252 13.17 -25.40 3.88
N ILE A 253 14.11 -25.58 2.97
CA ILE A 253 14.28 -24.78 1.74
C ILE A 253 13.04 -24.91 0.86
N LEU A 254 12.61 -26.13 0.59
CA LEU A 254 11.39 -26.37 -0.20
C LEU A 254 10.14 -25.85 0.53
N GLY A 255 10.06 -26.01 1.84
CA GLY A 255 8.98 -25.47 2.66
C GLY A 255 8.92 -23.94 2.58
N LEU A 256 10.05 -23.25 2.60
CA LEU A 256 10.14 -21.80 2.41
C LEU A 256 9.69 -21.39 1.00
N GLY A 257 10.13 -22.13 -0.02
CA GLY A 257 9.67 -21.92 -1.40
C GLY A 257 8.15 -22.00 -1.52
N ILE A 258 7.54 -23.05 -0.99
CA ILE A 258 6.07 -23.22 -1.03
C ILE A 258 5.36 -22.10 -0.26
N LYS A 259 5.87 -21.67 0.90
CA LYS A 259 5.29 -20.54 1.65
C LYS A 259 5.34 -19.25 0.84
N MET A 260 6.46 -18.96 0.16
CA MET A 260 6.60 -17.79 -0.71
C MET A 260 5.67 -17.88 -1.91
N GLY A 261 5.55 -19.04 -2.56
CA GLY A 261 4.57 -19.26 -3.61
C GLY A 261 3.13 -19.04 -3.13
N ALA A 262 2.79 -19.54 -1.92
CA ALA A 262 1.48 -19.31 -1.32
C ALA A 262 1.20 -17.83 -1.07
N VAL A 263 2.17 -17.07 -0.56
CA VAL A 263 2.05 -15.61 -0.39
C VAL A 263 1.70 -14.93 -1.72
N MET A 264 2.44 -15.27 -2.78
CA MET A 264 2.25 -14.69 -4.12
C MET A 264 0.88 -15.03 -4.74
N GLU A 265 0.31 -16.17 -4.42
CA GLU A 265 -1.01 -16.60 -4.89
C GLU A 265 -2.16 -16.02 -4.04
N LEU A 266 -1.96 -15.89 -2.73
CA LEU A 266 -3.02 -15.44 -1.81
C LEU A 266 -3.22 -13.93 -1.83
N ILE A 267 -2.15 -13.12 -1.98
CA ILE A 267 -2.26 -11.66 -1.98
C ILE A 267 -3.25 -11.14 -3.04
N PRO A 268 -3.20 -11.55 -4.33
CA PRO A 268 -4.17 -11.08 -5.32
C PRO A 268 -5.62 -11.46 -4.99
N ARG A 269 -5.83 -12.65 -4.44
CA ARG A 269 -7.18 -13.12 -4.05
C ARG A 269 -7.75 -12.30 -2.89
N ILE A 270 -6.91 -11.97 -1.91
CA ILE A 270 -7.31 -11.12 -0.79
C ILE A 270 -7.58 -9.68 -1.27
N THR A 271 -6.73 -9.16 -2.17
CA THR A 271 -6.91 -7.83 -2.74
C THR A 271 -8.22 -7.73 -3.53
N SER A 272 -8.65 -8.81 -4.19
CA SER A 272 -9.93 -8.82 -4.89
C SER A 272 -11.13 -8.59 -3.96
N LEU A 273 -11.04 -9.00 -2.68
CA LEU A 273 -12.08 -8.73 -1.67
C LEU A 273 -12.19 -7.23 -1.33
N PHE A 274 -11.05 -6.52 -1.30
CA PHE A 274 -11.07 -5.06 -1.17
C PHE A 274 -11.81 -4.41 -2.32
N ILE A 275 -11.49 -4.79 -3.55
CA ILE A 275 -12.10 -4.24 -4.76
C ILE A 275 -13.61 -4.52 -4.76
N GLU A 276 -14.02 -5.74 -4.43
CA GLU A 276 -15.44 -6.12 -4.33
C GLU A 276 -16.17 -5.28 -3.26
N GLY A 277 -15.54 -5.07 -2.10
CA GLY A 277 -16.11 -4.26 -1.03
C GLY A 277 -16.18 -2.77 -1.34
N LEU A 278 -15.17 -2.20 -1.99
CA LEU A 278 -15.07 -0.77 -2.25
C LEU A 278 -15.88 -0.31 -3.47
N ARG A 279 -16.07 -1.18 -4.46
CA ARG A 279 -16.73 -0.86 -5.73
C ARG A 279 -18.15 -0.28 -5.56
N PRO A 280 -19.05 -0.85 -4.73
CA PRO A 280 -20.39 -0.27 -4.55
C PRO A 280 -20.36 1.13 -3.94
N ILE A 281 -19.39 1.41 -3.06
CA ILE A 281 -19.21 2.71 -2.42
C ILE A 281 -18.68 3.71 -3.43
N SER A 282 -17.70 3.32 -4.22
CA SER A 282 -17.13 4.12 -5.30
C SER A 282 -18.20 4.52 -6.33
N ASP A 283 -18.98 3.57 -6.81
CA ASP A 283 -20.03 3.80 -7.81
C ASP A 283 -21.13 4.73 -7.26
N ALA A 284 -21.61 4.48 -6.03
CA ALA A 284 -22.62 5.35 -5.40
C ALA A 284 -22.09 6.75 -5.12
N THR A 285 -20.82 6.89 -4.73
CA THR A 285 -20.18 8.21 -4.55
C THR A 285 -20.13 8.97 -5.87
N ARG A 286 -19.73 8.33 -6.96
CA ARG A 286 -19.76 8.92 -8.31
C ARG A 286 -21.16 9.38 -8.71
N GLU A 287 -22.18 8.55 -8.50
CA GLU A 287 -23.57 8.92 -8.81
C GLU A 287 -24.05 10.11 -7.97
N LEU A 288 -23.76 10.12 -6.67
CA LEU A 288 -24.13 11.23 -5.77
C LEU A 288 -23.50 12.54 -6.24
N ILE A 289 -22.22 12.50 -6.58
CA ILE A 289 -21.46 13.64 -7.07
C ILE A 289 -22.01 14.12 -8.42
N ALA A 290 -22.27 13.21 -9.36
CA ALA A 290 -22.84 13.53 -10.66
C ALA A 290 -24.22 14.19 -10.55
N ARG A 291 -25.05 13.76 -9.58
CA ARG A 291 -26.38 14.35 -9.31
C ARG A 291 -26.30 15.73 -8.68
N LYS A 292 -25.39 15.95 -7.72
CA LYS A 292 -25.28 17.23 -6.97
C LYS A 292 -24.49 18.31 -7.70
N PHE A 293 -23.53 17.92 -8.51
CA PHE A 293 -22.59 18.83 -9.19
C PHE A 293 -22.70 18.63 -10.71
N LYS A 294 -23.66 19.29 -11.35
CA LYS A 294 -23.97 19.16 -12.80
C LYS A 294 -22.78 19.34 -13.77
N ASN A 295 -21.61 19.81 -13.29
CA ASN A 295 -20.39 20.02 -14.08
C ASN A 295 -19.19 19.18 -13.60
N SER A 296 -19.38 18.16 -12.76
CA SER A 296 -18.29 17.42 -12.12
C SER A 296 -18.06 16.01 -12.71
N ALA A 297 -18.19 15.89 -14.03
CA ALA A 297 -17.94 14.63 -14.78
C ALA A 297 -16.49 14.09 -14.66
N SER A 298 -15.66 14.64 -13.78
CA SER A 298 -14.24 14.28 -13.66
C SER A 298 -13.71 14.20 -12.24
N LEU A 299 -14.56 13.93 -11.24
CA LEU A 299 -14.02 13.71 -9.88
C LEU A 299 -13.50 12.27 -9.73
N ASN A 300 -12.32 12.15 -9.11
CA ASN A 300 -11.69 10.90 -8.78
C ASN A 300 -11.92 10.57 -7.30
N ILE A 301 -11.97 9.29 -7.00
CA ILE A 301 -12.05 8.80 -5.63
C ILE A 301 -10.63 8.48 -5.16
N GLY A 302 -10.20 9.17 -4.12
CA GLY A 302 -8.91 8.96 -3.49
C GLY A 302 -8.92 7.70 -2.64
N MET A 303 -8.06 6.75 -2.98
CA MET A 303 -7.93 5.46 -2.32
C MET A 303 -6.47 5.19 -1.95
N SER A 304 -6.24 4.21 -1.08
CA SER A 304 -4.89 3.76 -0.75
C SER A 304 -4.32 2.85 -1.85
N PRO A 305 -2.98 2.77 -1.98
CA PRO A 305 -2.32 1.87 -2.93
C PRO A 305 -2.54 0.38 -2.61
N ALA A 306 -3.16 0.04 -1.47
CA ALA A 306 -3.55 -1.33 -1.15
C ALA A 306 -4.41 -1.99 -2.24
N LEU A 307 -5.14 -1.18 -3.03
CA LEU A 307 -5.95 -1.67 -4.16
C LEU A 307 -5.12 -2.38 -5.25
N VAL A 308 -3.86 -2.01 -5.40
CA VAL A 308 -2.99 -2.52 -6.48
C VAL A 308 -1.84 -3.38 -5.97
N ILE A 309 -1.78 -3.65 -4.67
CA ILE A 309 -0.74 -4.51 -4.08
C ILE A 309 -0.80 -5.94 -4.64
N GLY A 310 -2.00 -6.42 -4.98
CA GLY A 310 -2.24 -7.73 -5.59
C GLY A 310 -2.07 -7.77 -7.12
N HIS A 311 -1.68 -6.68 -7.76
CA HIS A 311 -1.45 -6.69 -9.19
C HIS A 311 -0.25 -7.59 -9.54
N PRO A 312 -0.37 -8.50 -10.54
CA PRO A 312 0.67 -9.49 -10.82
C PRO A 312 2.05 -8.88 -11.04
N THR A 313 2.14 -7.78 -11.79
CA THR A 313 3.42 -7.09 -12.03
C THR A 313 4.00 -6.49 -10.75
N THR A 314 3.15 -5.91 -9.88
CA THR A 314 3.59 -5.38 -8.58
C THR A 314 4.21 -6.49 -7.72
N LEU A 315 3.59 -7.66 -7.68
CA LEU A 315 4.09 -8.81 -6.93
C LEU A 315 5.41 -9.35 -7.50
N VAL A 316 5.49 -9.52 -8.82
CA VAL A 316 6.73 -9.99 -9.47
C VAL A 316 7.89 -9.03 -9.20
N VAL A 317 7.67 -7.73 -9.40
CA VAL A 317 8.70 -6.71 -9.18
C VAL A 317 9.10 -6.65 -7.71
N SER A 318 8.14 -6.67 -6.78
CA SER A 318 8.41 -6.67 -5.34
C SER A 318 9.29 -7.86 -4.92
N LEU A 319 9.00 -9.03 -5.47
CA LEU A 319 9.77 -10.24 -5.18
C LEU A 319 11.21 -10.15 -5.72
N LEU A 320 11.37 -9.68 -6.98
CA LEU A 320 12.68 -9.51 -7.58
C LEU A 320 13.52 -8.41 -6.90
N LEU A 321 12.86 -7.44 -6.26
CA LEU A 321 13.53 -6.40 -5.50
C LEU A 321 14.07 -6.89 -4.14
N ILE A 322 13.60 -8.00 -3.59
CA ILE A 322 14.10 -8.52 -2.30
C ILE A 322 15.63 -8.73 -2.34
N PRO A 323 16.20 -9.55 -3.25
CA PRO A 323 17.64 -9.73 -3.31
C PRO A 323 18.39 -8.42 -3.67
N VAL A 324 17.80 -7.56 -4.50
CA VAL A 324 18.39 -6.26 -4.85
C VAL A 324 18.44 -5.35 -3.63
N ALA A 325 17.35 -5.26 -2.86
CA ALA A 325 17.30 -4.46 -1.63
C ALA A 325 18.30 -4.98 -0.59
N LEU A 326 18.41 -6.29 -0.43
CA LEU A 326 19.43 -6.91 0.44
C LEU A 326 20.84 -6.53 -0.01
N PHE A 327 21.16 -6.63 -1.29
CA PHE A 327 22.47 -6.24 -1.82
C PHE A 327 22.75 -4.75 -1.59
N LEU A 328 21.81 -3.88 -1.90
CA LEU A 328 21.97 -2.43 -1.69
C LEU A 328 22.14 -2.05 -0.23
N SER A 329 21.43 -2.72 0.70
CA SER A 329 21.56 -2.45 2.13
C SER A 329 22.92 -2.84 2.71
N VAL A 330 23.73 -3.59 1.96
CA VAL A 330 25.11 -3.97 2.33
C VAL A 330 26.11 -2.97 1.79
N VAL A 331 25.82 -2.37 0.62
CA VAL A 331 26.74 -1.49 -0.10
C VAL A 331 26.55 -0.03 0.31
N LEU A 332 25.35 0.35 0.74
CA LEU A 332 24.99 1.71 1.17
C LEU A 332 24.97 1.86 2.68
#